data_9482598d1515984f90e8768a6510e035
#
_entry.id   9482598d1515984f90e8768a6510e035
#
_cell.length_a   1.000
_cell.length_b   1.000
_cell.length_c   1.000
_cell.angle_alpha   90.00
_cell.angle_beta   90.00
_cell.angle_gamma   90.00
#
_symmetry.space_group_name_H-M   'P 1'
#
loop_
_entity.id
_entity.type
_entity.pdbx_description
1 polymer ?
#
loop_
_entity_poly.entity_id
_entity_poly.type
_entity_poly.pdbx_seq_one_letter_code
_entity_poly.pdbx_strand_id
1 'polypeptide(L)'
;MKNFGKVYLIGAGPGDPGLFTLKGKSILEKADVVVYDRLVSPAILSMSNEKAQMVDVGKMPTHHKVKQSEINKLLVKFAQENPGAVIARLKGGDPFVFGRGGEECLELVEAGIEFEVIPGVTAGISVPAYAGIPVTHRGIATSLHIITGHEKGSAEGHSDAELGLDFATLAKCPGTLVFYMGIANMDFIARRLMECGKDPKTPLAFIEKGTTPYQRTVACTLETAGETIIRENVTAPAITIMGDVVDLGKSLAWRKDLPLSGKRLVITRAAKQAGGIASRLTALGAEVIETPMIETIPCHPHLDSLCHPRLDRGSSIEDSRCVDFANLSNFDVLAFTSTNGVDSFFESLFKAGLDIRVLAGKKIASVGKITEKKLLERGIRCDYIPEDHTGEGLGKLLAAMCHSGQEQPECQPEQEPYENRPELDTPCHPRLDRGSSIDESRILLLQGNLADETILKLLPAATRWVVYETLPAVSMPDWKREAVAGADAVVFASSSAVNNFVSALNLPQSIDGATSNLSAQRPRLAFSIGRLTTATAKKYGFEVVESDETTMDSLVKKIAEYYSV
;
A
#
# COMPACT_ATOMS: atom_id res chain seq x y z
N MET A 1 10.00 8.87 -36.43
CA MET A 1 10.72 8.51 -35.19
C MET A 1 10.24 7.13 -34.78
N LYS A 2 11.14 6.25 -34.35
CA LYS A 2 10.72 4.94 -33.82
C LYS A 2 9.92 5.21 -32.54
N ASN A 3 8.73 4.66 -32.44
CA ASN A 3 7.86 4.81 -31.27
C ASN A 3 8.27 3.81 -30.18
N PHE A 4 9.39 4.07 -29.49
CA PHE A 4 9.84 3.23 -28.37
C PHE A 4 9.03 3.52 -27.09
N GLY A 5 9.06 2.61 -26.13
CA GLY A 5 8.61 2.89 -24.77
C GLY A 5 9.51 3.92 -24.09
N LYS A 6 8.97 4.66 -23.12
CA LYS A 6 9.71 5.66 -22.34
C LYS A 6 10.20 5.06 -21.02
N VAL A 7 11.47 5.29 -20.68
CA VAL A 7 12.10 4.78 -19.46
C VAL A 7 12.13 5.87 -18.39
N TYR A 8 11.66 5.56 -17.18
CA TYR A 8 11.71 6.43 -16.01
C TYR A 8 12.65 5.85 -14.97
N LEU A 9 13.77 6.52 -14.71
CA LEU A 9 14.67 6.17 -13.58
C LEU A 9 14.14 6.82 -12.33
N ILE A 10 13.60 6.03 -11.43
CA ILE A 10 12.87 6.52 -10.25
C ILE A 10 13.63 6.17 -8.98
N GLY A 11 13.97 7.19 -8.18
CA GLY A 11 14.50 6.99 -6.83
C GLY A 11 13.39 6.53 -5.90
N ALA A 12 13.53 5.32 -5.37
CA ALA A 12 12.58 4.73 -4.43
C ALA A 12 12.75 5.24 -2.98
N GLY A 13 13.76 6.10 -2.75
CA GLY A 13 14.10 6.51 -1.38
C GLY A 13 14.78 5.39 -0.58
N PRO A 14 15.00 5.59 0.72
CA PRO A 14 15.80 4.72 1.57
C PRO A 14 15.05 3.50 2.13
N GLY A 15 13.71 3.43 1.97
CA GLY A 15 12.91 2.31 2.46
C GLY A 15 11.50 2.68 2.91
N ASP A 16 11.33 3.78 3.64
CA ASP A 16 10.01 4.26 4.07
C ASP A 16 9.19 4.74 2.87
N PRO A 17 7.99 4.17 2.61
CA PRO A 17 7.10 4.62 1.54
C PRO A 17 6.70 6.09 1.63
N GLY A 18 6.68 6.67 2.84
CA GLY A 18 6.41 8.09 3.06
C GLY A 18 7.47 9.02 2.48
N LEU A 19 8.66 8.51 2.17
CA LEU A 19 9.75 9.23 1.51
C LEU A 19 9.76 9.02 -0.01
N PHE A 20 8.83 8.29 -0.56
CA PHE A 20 8.68 8.13 -2.00
C PHE A 20 8.04 9.38 -2.61
N THR A 21 8.61 9.90 -3.68
CA THR A 21 8.08 11.13 -4.28
C THR A 21 6.72 10.92 -4.92
N LEU A 22 5.85 11.94 -4.85
CA LEU A 22 4.52 11.89 -5.49
C LEU A 22 4.62 11.61 -6.99
N LYS A 23 5.61 12.19 -7.67
CA LYS A 23 5.84 11.95 -9.11
C LYS A 23 6.27 10.51 -9.37
N GLY A 24 7.20 9.98 -8.55
CA GLY A 24 7.62 8.58 -8.67
C GLY A 24 6.45 7.61 -8.49
N LYS A 25 5.62 7.84 -7.48
CA LYS A 25 4.40 7.06 -7.22
C LYS A 25 3.44 7.10 -8.42
N SER A 26 3.13 8.30 -8.94
CA SER A 26 2.19 8.45 -10.06
C SER A 26 2.64 7.75 -11.33
N ILE A 27 3.96 7.65 -11.56
CA ILE A 27 4.52 6.92 -12.70
C ILE A 27 4.48 5.42 -12.45
N LEU A 28 4.85 4.98 -11.22
CA LEU A 28 4.86 3.57 -10.84
C LEU A 28 3.47 2.93 -10.93
N GLU A 29 2.42 3.66 -10.53
CA GLU A 29 1.02 3.23 -10.63
C GLU A 29 0.54 3.03 -12.09
N LYS A 30 1.25 3.59 -13.06
CA LYS A 30 0.92 3.52 -14.50
C LYS A 30 1.92 2.68 -15.28
N ALA A 31 2.96 2.17 -14.63
CA ALA A 31 4.02 1.43 -15.31
C ALA A 31 3.50 0.11 -15.87
N ASP A 32 3.92 -0.19 -17.11
CA ASP A 32 3.68 -1.47 -17.77
C ASP A 32 4.77 -2.48 -17.44
N VAL A 33 6.01 -1.99 -17.22
CA VAL A 33 7.17 -2.79 -16.80
C VAL A 33 7.85 -2.10 -15.63
N VAL A 34 8.15 -2.87 -14.57
CA VAL A 34 8.88 -2.39 -13.39
C VAL A 34 10.15 -3.20 -13.19
N VAL A 35 11.30 -2.57 -13.42
CA VAL A 35 12.63 -3.15 -13.20
C VAL A 35 13.18 -2.64 -11.87
N TYR A 36 13.43 -3.51 -10.90
CA TYR A 36 13.79 -3.11 -9.54
C TYR A 36 14.93 -3.93 -8.96
N ASP A 37 15.62 -3.38 -7.96
CA ASP A 37 16.68 -4.05 -7.20
C ASP A 37 16.23 -4.35 -5.76
N ARG A 38 17.08 -5.09 -5.02
CA ARG A 38 16.80 -5.56 -3.64
C ARG A 38 16.68 -4.45 -2.60
N LEU A 39 17.11 -3.24 -2.89
CA LEU A 39 17.04 -2.12 -1.95
C LEU A 39 15.67 -1.45 -1.96
N VAL A 40 14.84 -1.75 -2.95
CA VAL A 40 13.45 -1.23 -3.02
C VAL A 40 12.58 -1.99 -2.03
N SER A 41 11.90 -1.25 -1.14
CA SER A 41 11.05 -1.87 -0.14
C SER A 41 9.81 -2.54 -0.76
N PRO A 42 9.36 -3.69 -0.22
CA PRO A 42 8.13 -4.34 -0.67
C PRO A 42 6.89 -3.45 -0.60
N ALA A 43 6.85 -2.53 0.36
CA ALA A 43 5.77 -1.57 0.48
C ALA A 43 5.69 -0.59 -0.71
N ILE A 44 6.84 -0.20 -1.29
CA ILE A 44 6.89 0.61 -2.51
C ILE A 44 6.52 -0.24 -3.72
N LEU A 45 7.04 -1.47 -3.83
CA LEU A 45 6.67 -2.39 -4.91
C LEU A 45 5.16 -2.67 -4.94
N SER A 46 4.49 -2.70 -3.79
CA SER A 46 3.03 -2.90 -3.73
C SER A 46 2.21 -1.73 -4.29
N MET A 47 2.84 -0.56 -4.53
CA MET A 47 2.22 0.58 -5.21
C MET A 47 2.25 0.47 -6.74
N SER A 48 2.92 -0.53 -7.30
CA SER A 48 2.98 -0.74 -8.74
C SER A 48 1.61 -1.09 -9.31
N ASN A 49 1.43 -0.80 -10.61
CA ASN A 49 0.29 -1.32 -11.35
C ASN A 49 0.25 -2.85 -11.21
N GLU A 50 -0.89 -3.40 -10.81
CA GLU A 50 -1.08 -4.85 -10.61
C GLU A 50 -0.84 -5.68 -11.90
N LYS A 51 -1.00 -5.05 -13.07
CA LYS A 51 -0.76 -5.66 -14.38
C LYS A 51 0.68 -5.50 -14.88
N ALA A 52 1.52 -4.76 -14.15
CA ALA A 52 2.90 -4.52 -14.57
C ALA A 52 3.72 -5.81 -14.60
N GLN A 53 4.55 -5.94 -15.62
CA GLN A 53 5.60 -6.97 -15.64
C GLN A 53 6.67 -6.60 -14.61
N MET A 54 6.80 -7.38 -13.54
CA MET A 54 7.79 -7.17 -12.49
C MET A 54 9.10 -7.90 -12.82
N VAL A 55 10.23 -7.19 -12.79
CA VAL A 55 11.56 -7.71 -13.16
C VAL A 55 12.57 -7.42 -12.03
N ASP A 56 12.92 -8.44 -11.26
CA ASP A 56 13.93 -8.36 -10.20
C ASP A 56 15.35 -8.52 -10.79
N VAL A 57 16.11 -7.44 -10.86
CA VAL A 57 17.52 -7.49 -11.31
C VAL A 57 18.50 -7.76 -10.17
N GLY A 58 18.03 -7.88 -8.94
CA GLY A 58 18.81 -8.33 -7.78
C GLY A 58 18.93 -9.85 -7.66
N LYS A 59 18.00 -10.61 -8.28
CA LYS A 59 17.88 -12.08 -8.24
C LYS A 59 17.58 -12.62 -9.64
N MET A 60 18.51 -12.64 -10.55
CA MET A 60 18.30 -13.43 -11.77
C MET A 60 18.56 -14.94 -11.52
N PRO A 61 17.91 -15.87 -12.27
CA PRO A 61 17.93 -17.31 -12.01
C PRO A 61 19.32 -17.97 -12.02
N THR A 62 20.35 -17.27 -12.49
CA THR A 62 21.72 -17.78 -12.67
C THR A 62 22.62 -17.70 -11.43
N HIS A 63 22.10 -17.38 -10.23
CA HIS A 63 22.86 -17.22 -8.98
C HIS A 63 24.01 -16.18 -8.98
N HIS A 64 24.23 -15.45 -10.08
CA HIS A 64 25.23 -14.39 -10.16
C HIS A 64 24.53 -13.01 -10.09
N LYS A 65 25.16 -12.04 -9.41
CA LYS A 65 24.74 -10.63 -9.49
C LYS A 65 24.72 -10.22 -10.96
N VAL A 66 23.57 -9.73 -11.44
CA VAL A 66 23.45 -9.20 -12.80
C VAL A 66 24.45 -8.07 -12.98
N LYS A 67 25.26 -8.14 -14.02
CA LYS A 67 26.22 -7.07 -14.32
C LYS A 67 25.46 -5.81 -14.77
N GLN A 68 25.99 -4.63 -14.40
CA GLN A 68 25.32 -3.36 -14.77
C GLN A 68 25.09 -3.25 -16.29
N SER A 69 26.03 -3.71 -17.09
CA SER A 69 25.88 -3.72 -18.56
C SER A 69 24.71 -4.59 -19.05
N GLU A 70 24.33 -5.62 -18.31
CA GLU A 70 23.17 -6.45 -18.63
C GLU A 70 21.88 -5.74 -18.25
N ILE A 71 21.87 -5.01 -17.10
CA ILE A 71 20.72 -4.18 -16.69
C ILE A 71 20.47 -3.08 -17.72
N ASN A 72 21.54 -2.40 -18.18
CA ASN A 72 21.44 -1.34 -19.19
C ASN A 72 20.80 -1.88 -20.47
N LYS A 73 21.32 -3.01 -20.98
CA LYS A 73 20.76 -3.68 -22.18
C LYS A 73 19.32 -4.12 -22.00
N LEU A 74 18.97 -4.56 -20.78
CA LEU A 74 17.61 -4.98 -20.46
C LEU A 74 16.62 -3.81 -20.55
N LEU A 75 16.99 -2.62 -20.05
CA LEU A 75 16.17 -1.41 -20.16
C LEU A 75 15.97 -1.00 -21.64
N VAL A 76 17.04 -1.03 -22.44
CA VAL A 76 16.98 -0.78 -23.88
C VAL A 76 16.03 -1.78 -24.57
N LYS A 77 16.17 -3.07 -24.24
CA LYS A 77 15.33 -4.14 -24.80
C LYS A 77 13.85 -3.90 -24.49
N PHE A 78 13.49 -3.66 -23.21
CA PHE A 78 12.10 -3.41 -22.86
C PHE A 78 11.50 -2.20 -23.56
N ALA A 79 12.27 -1.11 -23.73
CA ALA A 79 11.79 0.06 -24.44
C ALA A 79 11.55 -0.21 -25.94
N GLN A 80 12.39 -1.04 -26.55
CA GLN A 80 12.26 -1.39 -27.98
C GLN A 80 11.13 -2.38 -28.25
N GLU A 81 10.92 -3.34 -27.34
CA GLU A 81 9.90 -4.40 -27.48
C GLU A 81 8.50 -3.94 -27.10
N ASN A 82 8.36 -2.82 -26.36
CA ASN A 82 7.07 -2.32 -25.87
C ASN A 82 6.84 -0.85 -26.31
N PRO A 83 6.47 -0.62 -27.57
CA PRO A 83 6.22 0.73 -28.10
C PRO A 83 5.14 1.46 -27.31
N GLY A 84 5.45 2.69 -26.86
CA GLY A 84 4.51 3.53 -26.10
C GLY A 84 4.32 3.14 -24.63
N ALA A 85 4.96 2.07 -24.14
CA ALA A 85 4.87 1.63 -22.77
C ALA A 85 5.64 2.54 -21.80
N VAL A 86 5.18 2.56 -20.54
CA VAL A 86 5.83 3.19 -19.40
C VAL A 86 6.71 2.16 -18.69
N ILE A 87 8.03 2.36 -18.74
CA ILE A 87 9.01 1.45 -18.12
C ILE A 87 9.60 2.15 -16.89
N ALA A 88 9.31 1.65 -15.70
CA ALA A 88 9.81 2.17 -14.44
C ALA A 88 11.07 1.39 -14.01
N ARG A 89 12.22 2.06 -13.91
CA ARG A 89 13.43 1.55 -13.28
C ARG A 89 13.49 2.09 -11.84
N LEU A 90 13.08 1.29 -10.87
CA LEU A 90 13.15 1.63 -9.44
C LEU A 90 14.55 1.35 -8.88
N LYS A 91 15.13 2.33 -8.20
CA LYS A 91 16.46 2.29 -7.59
C LYS A 91 16.38 2.74 -6.14
N GLY A 92 16.96 1.98 -5.20
CA GLY A 92 17.04 2.41 -3.81
C GLY A 92 17.75 3.75 -3.66
N GLY A 93 17.25 4.62 -2.78
CA GLY A 93 17.76 5.98 -2.60
C GLY A 93 17.45 6.89 -3.79
N ASP A 94 18.48 7.54 -4.31
CA ASP A 94 18.46 8.41 -5.49
C ASP A 94 19.20 7.77 -6.66
N PRO A 95 18.71 7.85 -7.91
CA PRO A 95 19.34 7.20 -9.06
C PRO A 95 20.76 7.67 -9.36
N PHE A 96 21.09 8.93 -9.03
CA PHE A 96 22.36 9.57 -9.37
C PHE A 96 23.34 9.65 -8.19
N VAL A 97 22.90 9.30 -6.97
CA VAL A 97 23.79 9.24 -5.80
C VAL A 97 24.25 7.79 -5.58
N PHE A 98 25.42 7.45 -6.10
CA PHE A 98 26.02 6.09 -6.12
C PHE A 98 25.10 4.98 -6.68
N GLY A 99 24.03 5.37 -7.37
CA GLY A 99 23.04 4.48 -7.96
C GLY A 99 23.37 4.04 -9.40
N ARG A 100 24.46 4.52 -10.00
CA ARG A 100 24.87 4.22 -11.39
C ARG A 100 23.83 4.60 -12.46
N GLY A 101 22.84 5.44 -12.12
CA GLY A 101 21.80 5.87 -13.05
C GLY A 101 22.35 6.62 -14.28
N GLY A 102 23.49 7.31 -14.13
CA GLY A 102 24.18 7.95 -15.27
C GLY A 102 24.59 6.95 -16.35
N GLU A 103 25.10 5.77 -15.97
CA GLU A 103 25.47 4.71 -16.91
C GLU A 103 24.23 4.15 -17.65
N GLU A 104 23.11 3.97 -16.91
CA GLU A 104 21.83 3.54 -17.50
C GLU A 104 21.30 4.58 -18.50
N CYS A 105 21.36 5.88 -18.16
CA CYS A 105 20.93 6.96 -19.04
C CYS A 105 21.79 7.08 -20.31
N LEU A 106 23.11 6.94 -20.21
CA LEU A 106 24.01 7.01 -21.38
C LEU A 106 23.68 5.91 -22.40
N GLU A 107 23.43 4.69 -21.96
CA GLU A 107 23.03 3.58 -22.84
C GLU A 107 21.68 3.86 -23.54
N LEU A 108 20.71 4.46 -22.81
CA LEU A 108 19.42 4.87 -23.38
C LEU A 108 19.59 5.96 -24.46
N VAL A 109 20.47 6.94 -24.22
CA VAL A 109 20.82 7.98 -25.20
C VAL A 109 21.40 7.37 -26.49
N GLU A 110 22.37 6.45 -26.33
CA GLU A 110 23.00 5.77 -27.47
C GLU A 110 21.97 4.96 -28.29
N ALA A 111 20.98 4.37 -27.60
CA ALA A 111 19.90 3.63 -28.26
C ALA A 111 18.78 4.52 -28.82
N GLY A 112 18.81 5.85 -28.61
CA GLY A 112 17.78 6.80 -29.02
C GLY A 112 16.44 6.63 -28.31
N ILE A 113 16.47 6.20 -27.04
CA ILE A 113 15.29 5.97 -26.20
C ILE A 113 15.06 7.18 -25.31
N GLU A 114 13.81 7.65 -25.26
CA GLU A 114 13.40 8.73 -24.36
C GLU A 114 13.40 8.25 -22.92
N PHE A 115 13.98 9.05 -22.01
CA PHE A 115 13.96 8.76 -20.58
C PHE A 115 13.71 10.02 -19.75
N GLU A 116 13.36 9.79 -18.49
CA GLU A 116 13.24 10.85 -17.49
C GLU A 116 13.78 10.34 -16.14
N VAL A 117 14.50 11.21 -15.42
CA VAL A 117 15.03 10.90 -14.08
C VAL A 117 14.17 11.58 -13.05
N ILE A 118 13.63 10.77 -12.13
CA ILE A 118 12.86 11.23 -10.97
C ILE A 118 13.74 11.03 -9.73
N PRO A 119 14.26 12.12 -9.13
CA PRO A 119 15.06 12.04 -7.91
C PRO A 119 14.33 11.32 -6.77
N GLY A 120 15.10 10.69 -5.90
CA GLY A 120 14.62 10.11 -4.66
C GLY A 120 15.36 10.70 -3.46
N VAL A 121 14.79 10.49 -2.26
CA VAL A 121 15.48 10.91 -1.02
C VAL A 121 16.67 9.97 -0.81
N THR A 122 17.89 10.54 -0.87
CA THR A 122 19.12 9.75 -0.73
C THR A 122 19.33 9.27 0.71
N ALA A 123 19.82 8.03 0.87
CA ALA A 123 20.01 7.39 2.17
C ALA A 123 20.99 8.17 3.08
N GLY A 124 22.01 8.82 2.53
CA GLY A 124 23.00 9.57 3.33
C GLY A 124 22.44 10.77 4.10
N ILE A 125 21.24 11.23 3.74
CA ILE A 125 20.55 12.34 4.44
C ILE A 125 19.41 11.78 5.30
N SER A 126 18.61 10.91 4.73
CA SER A 126 17.38 10.44 5.37
C SER A 126 17.62 9.42 6.48
N VAL A 127 18.59 8.52 6.31
CA VAL A 127 18.88 7.48 7.31
C VAL A 127 19.39 8.08 8.62
N PRO A 128 20.36 9.04 8.62
CA PRO A 128 20.72 9.76 9.82
C PRO A 128 19.55 10.52 10.45
N ALA A 129 18.71 11.20 9.66
CA ALA A 129 17.54 11.91 10.17
C ALA A 129 16.58 10.99 10.93
N TYR A 130 16.38 9.76 10.45
CA TYR A 130 15.56 8.74 11.11
C TYR A 130 16.23 8.15 12.37
N ALA A 131 17.54 8.30 12.50
CA ALA A 131 18.27 7.99 13.74
C ALA A 131 18.35 9.19 14.71
N GLY A 132 17.73 10.34 14.37
CA GLY A 132 17.81 11.56 15.16
C GLY A 132 19.16 12.29 15.01
N ILE A 133 19.95 11.97 13.98
CA ILE A 133 21.26 12.56 13.75
C ILE A 133 21.16 13.56 12.58
N PRO A 134 21.18 14.88 12.84
CA PRO A 134 21.19 15.87 11.77
C PRO A 134 22.55 15.87 11.07
N VAL A 135 22.58 15.75 9.74
CA VAL A 135 23.85 15.73 8.99
C VAL A 135 24.57 17.07 8.97
N THR A 136 23.90 18.16 9.31
CA THR A 136 24.45 19.50 9.53
C THR A 136 23.82 20.13 10.76
N HIS A 137 24.57 20.94 11.52
CA HIS A 137 24.05 21.63 12.68
C HIS A 137 24.86 22.94 12.90
N ARG A 138 24.15 24.05 13.18
CA ARG A 138 24.81 25.33 13.46
C ARG A 138 25.75 25.20 14.67
N GLY A 139 27.01 25.57 14.48
CA GLY A 139 28.05 25.55 15.53
C GLY A 139 28.70 24.17 15.73
N ILE A 140 28.25 23.10 15.03
CA ILE A 140 28.85 21.76 15.11
C ILE A 140 29.39 21.32 13.75
N ALA A 141 28.54 21.30 12.71
CA ALA A 141 28.93 20.85 11.37
C ALA A 141 28.32 21.75 10.31
N THR A 142 29.16 22.47 9.57
CA THR A 142 28.77 23.43 8.52
C THR A 142 28.83 22.83 7.11
N SER A 143 29.38 21.62 6.96
CA SER A 143 29.51 20.91 5.69
C SER A 143 29.15 19.45 5.84
N LEU A 144 28.73 18.84 4.72
CA LEU A 144 28.39 17.43 4.59
C LEU A 144 29.17 16.88 3.40
N HIS A 145 29.88 15.77 3.63
CA HIS A 145 30.59 15.03 2.60
C HIS A 145 29.98 13.64 2.46
N ILE A 146 29.44 13.35 1.29
CA ILE A 146 28.87 12.06 0.95
C ILE A 146 29.88 11.27 0.11
N ILE A 147 30.29 10.11 0.61
CA ILE A 147 31.47 9.38 0.14
C ILE A 147 31.07 7.91 -0.09
N THR A 148 31.61 7.28 -1.12
CA THR A 148 31.55 5.81 -1.24
C THR A 148 32.79 5.18 -0.59
N GLY A 149 32.57 4.21 0.29
CA GLY A 149 33.66 3.42 0.91
C GLY A 149 34.02 2.18 0.11
N HIS A 150 33.57 2.08 -1.15
CA HIS A 150 33.86 0.94 -2.02
C HIS A 150 34.11 1.43 -3.45
N GLU A 151 35.23 1.02 -4.06
CA GLU A 151 35.52 1.27 -5.47
C GLU A 151 35.66 -0.05 -6.25
N LYS A 152 35.64 0.06 -7.57
CA LYS A 152 35.59 -1.07 -8.51
C LYS A 152 36.95 -1.80 -8.48
N GLY A 153 36.99 -3.04 -7.99
CA GLY A 153 38.15 -3.93 -8.13
C GLY A 153 38.74 -4.46 -6.82
N SER A 154 38.35 -3.94 -5.65
CA SER A 154 38.89 -4.38 -4.36
C SER A 154 38.19 -5.67 -3.88
N ALA A 155 38.56 -6.80 -4.44
CA ALA A 155 38.13 -8.09 -3.88
C ALA A 155 39.03 -8.57 -2.74
N GLU A 156 40.33 -8.23 -2.75
CA GLU A 156 41.30 -8.60 -1.72
C GLU A 156 42.52 -7.67 -1.79
N GLY A 157 42.53 -6.58 -1.02
CA GLY A 157 43.67 -5.67 -0.91
C GLY A 157 43.24 -4.26 -0.56
N HIS A 158 43.61 -3.77 0.60
CA HIS A 158 43.25 -2.42 1.06
C HIS A 158 44.44 -1.47 0.82
N SER A 159 44.45 -0.80 -0.32
CA SER A 159 45.36 0.33 -0.55
C SER A 159 44.58 1.63 -0.75
N ASP A 160 45.21 2.77 -0.46
CA ASP A 160 44.61 4.10 -0.68
C ASP A 160 44.23 4.31 -2.12
N ALA A 161 45.02 3.76 -3.06
CA ALA A 161 44.78 3.85 -4.50
C ALA A 161 43.54 3.05 -4.93
N GLU A 162 43.18 2.00 -4.19
CA GLU A 162 42.02 1.15 -4.51
C GLU A 162 40.68 1.76 -4.06
N LEU A 163 40.69 2.60 -3.01
CA LEU A 163 39.49 3.33 -2.58
C LEU A 163 39.33 4.70 -3.23
N GLY A 164 40.38 5.24 -3.89
CA GLY A 164 40.34 6.55 -4.54
C GLY A 164 40.04 7.72 -3.57
N LEU A 165 40.27 7.54 -2.25
CA LEU A 165 39.95 8.53 -1.22
C LEU A 165 41.18 9.37 -0.84
N ASP A 166 41.02 10.68 -0.80
CA ASP A 166 42.00 11.60 -0.22
C ASP A 166 41.84 11.66 1.32
N PHE A 167 42.45 10.71 2.02
CA PHE A 167 42.38 10.63 3.48
C PHE A 167 42.95 11.86 4.19
N ALA A 168 43.94 12.51 3.62
CA ALA A 168 44.55 13.71 4.23
C ALA A 168 43.58 14.89 4.24
N THR A 169 42.81 15.05 3.16
CA THR A 169 41.76 16.08 3.10
C THR A 169 40.56 15.69 3.97
N LEU A 170 40.12 14.44 3.92
CA LEU A 170 38.99 13.98 4.72
C LEU A 170 39.27 14.03 6.23
N ALA A 171 40.47 13.71 6.67
CA ALA A 171 40.85 13.80 8.08
C ALA A 171 40.73 15.24 8.63
N LYS A 172 41.08 16.24 7.82
CA LYS A 172 41.02 17.68 8.18
C LYS A 172 39.62 18.29 8.00
N CYS A 173 38.69 17.57 7.40
CA CYS A 173 37.35 18.08 7.16
C CYS A 173 36.62 18.35 8.50
N PRO A 174 36.13 19.59 8.74
CA PRO A 174 35.45 19.96 9.97
C PRO A 174 33.95 19.59 9.96
N GLY A 175 33.44 19.06 8.83
CA GLY A 175 32.05 18.71 8.65
C GLY A 175 31.76 17.25 8.93
N THR A 176 30.53 16.86 8.62
CA THR A 176 30.07 15.49 8.73
C THR A 176 30.52 14.65 7.53
N LEU A 177 31.08 13.49 7.79
CA LEU A 177 31.38 12.49 6.75
C LEU A 177 30.31 11.39 6.77
N VAL A 178 29.75 11.10 5.60
CA VAL A 178 28.75 10.02 5.44
C VAL A 178 29.25 9.04 4.39
N PHE A 179 29.44 7.79 4.80
CA PHE A 179 29.94 6.74 3.93
C PHE A 179 28.83 5.78 3.51
N TYR A 180 28.72 5.58 2.20
CA TYR A 180 27.95 4.53 1.57
C TYR A 180 28.83 3.32 1.31
N MET A 181 28.27 2.11 1.41
CA MET A 181 28.97 0.85 1.07
C MET A 181 30.31 0.67 1.81
N GLY A 182 30.47 1.34 2.96
CA GLY A 182 31.75 1.40 3.66
C GLY A 182 31.97 0.31 4.70
N ILE A 183 30.98 -0.51 5.07
CA ILE A 183 31.08 -1.42 6.23
C ILE A 183 32.28 -2.38 6.11
N ALA A 184 32.46 -3.02 4.96
CA ALA A 184 33.54 -3.96 4.75
C ALA A 184 34.95 -3.34 4.86
N ASN A 185 35.07 -2.05 4.51
CA ASN A 185 36.34 -1.32 4.49
C ASN A 185 36.50 -0.36 5.68
N MET A 186 35.54 -0.29 6.60
CA MET A 186 35.51 0.76 7.62
C MET A 186 36.69 0.68 8.60
N ASP A 187 37.17 -0.51 8.95
CA ASP A 187 38.36 -0.65 9.78
C ASP A 187 39.61 -0.02 9.12
N PHE A 188 39.77 -0.27 7.82
CA PHE A 188 40.85 0.36 7.03
C PHE A 188 40.66 1.88 6.93
N ILE A 189 39.44 2.33 6.58
CA ILE A 189 39.12 3.77 6.48
C ILE A 189 39.39 4.49 7.80
N ALA A 190 38.98 3.92 8.93
CA ALA A 190 39.19 4.49 10.25
C ALA A 190 40.67 4.62 10.57
N ARG A 191 41.47 3.58 10.36
CA ARG A 191 42.94 3.63 10.58
C ARG A 191 43.59 4.70 9.72
N ARG A 192 43.27 4.77 8.43
CA ARG A 192 43.86 5.75 7.51
C ARG A 192 43.49 7.18 7.90
N LEU A 193 42.25 7.43 8.32
CA LEU A 193 41.83 8.75 8.79
C LEU A 193 42.60 9.17 10.06
N MET A 194 42.81 8.25 11.01
CA MET A 194 43.60 8.51 12.23
C MET A 194 45.07 8.74 11.91
N GLU A 195 45.69 7.98 11.02
CA GLU A 195 47.06 8.20 10.55
C GLU A 195 47.24 9.57 9.87
N CYS A 196 46.17 10.07 9.22
CA CYS A 196 46.16 11.43 8.65
C CYS A 196 45.76 12.52 9.65
N GLY A 197 45.64 12.20 10.94
CA GLY A 197 45.45 13.17 12.03
C GLY A 197 43.99 13.41 12.45
N LYS A 198 43.03 12.61 12.05
CA LYS A 198 41.67 12.70 12.61
C LYS A 198 41.66 12.14 14.04
N ASP A 199 40.94 12.85 14.93
CA ASP A 199 40.85 12.46 16.34
C ASP A 199 40.27 11.04 16.48
N PRO A 200 40.95 10.10 17.15
CA PRO A 200 40.44 8.77 17.43
C PRO A 200 39.11 8.75 18.18
N LYS A 201 38.80 9.77 18.95
CA LYS A 201 37.56 9.94 19.71
C LYS A 201 36.40 10.50 18.87
N THR A 202 36.62 10.83 17.59
CA THR A 202 35.55 11.32 16.71
C THR A 202 34.35 10.40 16.78
N PRO A 203 33.14 10.91 17.13
CA PRO A 203 31.92 10.09 17.18
C PRO A 203 31.57 9.51 15.82
N LEU A 204 31.14 8.27 15.82
CA LEU A 204 30.73 7.52 14.64
C LEU A 204 29.47 6.69 14.94
N ALA A 205 28.57 6.57 13.98
CA ALA A 205 27.44 5.66 14.07
C ALA A 205 27.25 4.86 12.78
N PHE A 206 26.96 3.58 12.95
CA PHE A 206 26.45 2.70 11.90
C PHE A 206 24.94 2.64 12.00
N ILE A 207 24.24 2.89 10.89
CA ILE A 207 22.80 2.85 10.84
C ILE A 207 22.38 1.83 9.78
N GLU A 208 22.01 0.64 10.26
CA GLU A 208 21.59 -0.48 9.41
C GLU A 208 20.13 -0.35 9.03
N LYS A 209 19.77 -0.82 7.82
CA LYS A 209 18.40 -0.90 7.32
C LYS A 209 17.61 0.38 7.56
N GLY A 210 18.27 1.52 7.36
CA GLY A 210 17.74 2.84 7.69
C GLY A 210 16.38 3.12 7.10
N THR A 211 15.55 3.85 7.84
CA THR A 211 14.15 4.23 7.56
C THR A 211 13.15 3.07 7.52
N THR A 212 13.62 1.83 7.58
CA THR A 212 12.74 0.66 7.71
C THR A 212 12.37 0.40 9.17
N PRO A 213 11.39 -0.45 9.47
CA PRO A 213 11.09 -0.88 10.85
C PRO A 213 12.29 -1.57 11.54
N TYR A 214 13.18 -2.17 10.76
CA TYR A 214 14.36 -2.91 11.24
C TYR A 214 15.59 -2.02 11.42
N GLN A 215 15.42 -0.69 11.40
CA GLN A 215 16.54 0.23 11.59
C GLN A 215 17.20 0.00 12.96
N ARG A 216 18.51 -0.22 12.93
CA ARG A 216 19.34 -0.29 14.13
C ARG A 216 20.47 0.72 14.02
N THR A 217 20.70 1.46 15.11
CA THR A 217 21.79 2.44 15.20
C THR A 217 22.80 1.96 16.24
N VAL A 218 24.07 1.83 15.83
CA VAL A 218 25.19 1.44 16.67
C VAL A 218 26.18 2.58 16.70
N ALA A 219 26.32 3.23 17.84
CA ALA A 219 27.25 4.34 18.05
C ALA A 219 28.56 3.87 18.65
N CYS A 220 29.68 4.45 18.20
CA CYS A 220 31.02 4.17 18.69
C CYS A 220 31.94 5.39 18.43
N THR A 221 33.26 5.24 18.62
CA THR A 221 34.26 6.19 18.19
C THR A 221 35.02 5.67 16.98
N LEU A 222 35.78 6.56 16.33
CA LEU A 222 36.59 6.21 15.17
C LEU A 222 37.57 5.07 15.48
N GLU A 223 38.25 5.15 16.65
CA GLU A 223 39.22 4.13 17.09
C GLU A 223 38.60 2.75 17.31
N THR A 224 37.32 2.68 17.70
CA THR A 224 36.65 1.42 18.00
C THR A 224 35.78 0.92 16.86
N ALA A 225 35.77 1.61 15.71
CA ALA A 225 34.87 1.32 14.60
C ALA A 225 35.00 -0.14 14.10
N GLY A 226 36.22 -0.62 13.85
CA GLY A 226 36.46 -1.99 13.37
C GLY A 226 36.03 -3.05 14.37
N GLU A 227 36.40 -2.89 15.65
CA GLU A 227 35.98 -3.78 16.73
C GLU A 227 34.45 -3.80 16.89
N THR A 228 33.81 -2.65 16.82
CA THR A 228 32.36 -2.50 16.96
C THR A 228 31.60 -3.23 15.85
N ILE A 229 32.08 -3.18 14.60
CA ILE A 229 31.47 -3.93 13.48
C ILE A 229 31.41 -5.44 13.80
N ILE A 230 32.50 -5.98 14.34
CA ILE A 230 32.61 -7.41 14.67
C ILE A 230 31.72 -7.75 15.88
N ARG A 231 31.89 -7.01 16.97
CA ARG A 231 31.18 -7.25 18.23
C ARG A 231 29.68 -7.13 18.07
N GLU A 232 29.22 -6.10 17.36
CA GLU A 232 27.79 -5.82 17.17
C GLU A 232 27.22 -6.53 15.93
N ASN A 233 28.03 -7.27 15.17
CA ASN A 233 27.65 -7.92 13.91
C ASN A 233 26.94 -6.92 12.95
N VAL A 234 27.60 -5.77 12.68
CA VAL A 234 27.04 -4.74 11.80
C VAL A 234 27.06 -5.22 10.36
N THR A 235 25.91 -5.18 9.68
CA THR A 235 25.73 -5.73 8.34
C THR A 235 25.18 -4.71 7.33
N ALA A 236 25.46 -4.92 6.05
CA ALA A 236 24.85 -4.15 4.97
C ALA A 236 23.38 -4.58 4.72
N PRO A 237 22.49 -3.68 4.27
CA PRO A 237 22.77 -2.28 3.94
C PRO A 237 22.85 -1.38 5.17
N ALA A 238 23.89 -0.54 5.23
CA ALA A 238 24.08 0.42 6.30
C ALA A 238 24.72 1.71 5.78
N ILE A 239 24.41 2.83 6.46
CA ILE A 239 25.07 4.11 6.31
C ILE A 239 25.99 4.31 7.53
N THR A 240 27.23 4.73 7.29
CA THR A 240 28.12 5.17 8.37
C THR A 240 28.14 6.69 8.38
N ILE A 241 27.87 7.30 9.53
CA ILE A 241 27.98 8.76 9.75
C ILE A 241 29.05 9.03 10.80
N MET A 242 29.90 10.02 10.55
CA MET A 242 31.04 10.38 11.39
C MET A 242 31.10 11.88 11.61
N GLY A 243 31.30 12.29 12.84
CA GLY A 243 31.41 13.69 13.28
C GLY A 243 30.60 13.97 14.52
N ASP A 244 30.80 15.15 15.12
CA ASP A 244 30.22 15.54 16.42
C ASP A 244 28.68 15.58 16.42
N VAL A 245 28.05 15.65 15.24
CA VAL A 245 26.57 15.56 15.10
C VAL A 245 26.00 14.23 15.58
N VAL A 246 26.81 13.17 15.62
CA VAL A 246 26.36 11.83 16.05
C VAL A 246 25.87 11.84 17.50
N ASP A 247 26.48 12.65 18.36
CA ASP A 247 26.09 12.78 19.77
C ASP A 247 24.70 13.38 19.95
N LEU A 248 24.21 14.15 18.98
CA LEU A 248 22.85 14.71 19.02
C LEU A 248 21.77 13.60 18.92
N GLY A 249 22.11 12.48 18.31
CA GLY A 249 21.21 11.32 18.21
C GLY A 249 20.72 10.80 19.55
N LYS A 250 21.51 10.96 20.62
CA LYS A 250 21.11 10.58 21.99
C LYS A 250 19.86 11.32 22.48
N SER A 251 19.70 12.59 22.06
CA SER A 251 18.60 13.47 22.48
C SER A 251 17.48 13.59 21.45
N LEU A 252 17.78 13.32 20.17
CA LEU A 252 16.89 13.57 19.05
C LEU A 252 16.31 12.28 18.43
N ALA A 253 16.50 11.11 19.03
CA ALA A 253 16.00 9.82 18.51
C ALA A 253 14.46 9.72 18.66
N TRP A 254 13.72 10.33 17.76
CA TRP A 254 12.26 10.48 17.79
C TRP A 254 11.47 9.21 17.44
N ARG A 255 12.12 8.21 16.81
CA ARG A 255 11.47 6.94 16.44
C ARG A 255 11.66 5.82 17.45
N LYS A 256 12.44 6.03 18.49
CA LYS A 256 12.87 4.99 19.41
C LYS A 256 11.71 4.25 20.10
N ASP A 257 10.62 4.97 20.36
CA ASP A 257 9.52 4.49 21.19
C ASP A 257 8.21 4.24 20.38
N LEU A 258 8.32 4.09 19.05
CA LEU A 258 7.14 3.74 18.25
C LEU A 258 6.72 2.29 18.52
N PRO A 259 5.43 2.02 18.84
CA PRO A 259 4.96 0.72 19.34
C PRO A 259 5.12 -0.41 18.31
N LEU A 260 5.14 -0.09 17.01
CA LEU A 260 5.27 -1.08 15.93
C LEU A 260 6.65 -1.06 15.26
N SER A 261 7.66 -0.44 15.89
CA SER A 261 9.03 -0.49 15.39
C SER A 261 9.50 -1.95 15.29
N GLY A 262 10.15 -2.29 14.17
CA GLY A 262 10.61 -3.66 13.90
C GLY A 262 9.53 -4.61 13.41
N LYS A 263 8.29 -4.15 13.18
CA LYS A 263 7.17 -5.01 12.75
C LYS A 263 6.80 -4.81 11.30
N ARG A 264 6.61 -5.92 10.59
CA ARG A 264 6.05 -5.98 9.24
C ARG A 264 4.66 -6.57 9.29
N LEU A 265 3.67 -5.83 8.79
CA LEU A 265 2.26 -6.21 8.82
C LEU A 265 1.72 -6.32 7.40
N VAL A 266 0.99 -7.40 7.13
CA VAL A 266 0.26 -7.59 5.86
C VAL A 266 -1.18 -7.15 6.04
N ILE A 267 -1.67 -6.26 5.18
CA ILE A 267 -3.08 -5.85 5.14
C ILE A 267 -3.73 -6.45 3.89
N THR A 268 -4.82 -7.21 4.09
CA THR A 268 -5.52 -7.92 3.03
C THR A 268 -6.60 -7.10 2.32
N ARG A 269 -6.74 -5.83 2.68
CA ARG A 269 -7.75 -4.91 2.12
C ARG A 269 -7.13 -4.01 1.06
N ALA A 270 -7.90 -3.71 -0.02
CA ALA A 270 -7.46 -2.79 -1.06
C ALA A 270 -7.23 -1.37 -0.49
N ALA A 271 -6.22 -0.67 -1.01
CA ALA A 271 -5.81 0.67 -0.56
C ALA A 271 -6.97 1.69 -0.52
N LYS A 272 -7.85 1.68 -1.54
CA LYS A 272 -9.03 2.55 -1.63
C LYS A 272 -10.05 2.30 -0.50
N GLN A 273 -10.06 1.11 0.11
CA GLN A 273 -10.99 0.69 1.14
C GLN A 273 -10.36 0.60 2.53
N ALA A 274 -9.04 0.64 2.60
CA ALA A 274 -8.29 0.46 3.85
C ALA A 274 -8.48 1.63 4.84
N GLY A 275 -9.22 2.70 4.45
CA GLY A 275 -9.60 3.79 5.36
C GLY A 275 -8.43 4.43 6.10
N GLY A 276 -7.25 4.46 5.48
CA GLY A 276 -6.04 4.97 6.11
C GLY A 276 -5.40 4.02 7.14
N ILE A 277 -5.84 2.75 7.27
CA ILE A 277 -5.22 1.81 8.23
C ILE A 277 -3.72 1.61 7.94
N ALA A 278 -3.32 1.53 6.67
CA ALA A 278 -1.91 1.41 6.29
C ALA A 278 -1.09 2.60 6.79
N SER A 279 -1.55 3.83 6.53
CA SER A 279 -0.86 5.05 6.98
C SER A 279 -0.79 5.15 8.51
N ARG A 280 -1.83 4.73 9.22
CA ARG A 280 -1.87 4.72 10.69
C ARG A 280 -0.89 3.72 11.29
N LEU A 281 -0.83 2.50 10.76
CA LEU A 281 0.14 1.49 11.21
C LEU A 281 1.58 1.91 10.88
N THR A 282 1.79 2.54 9.71
CA THR A 282 3.10 3.10 9.35
C THR A 282 3.49 4.25 10.28
N ALA A 283 2.56 5.12 10.67
CA ALA A 283 2.81 6.19 11.64
C ALA A 283 3.19 5.65 13.03
N LEU A 284 2.71 4.45 13.38
CA LEU A 284 3.09 3.73 14.60
C LEU A 284 4.42 2.95 14.46
N GLY A 285 5.09 3.01 13.31
CA GLY A 285 6.41 2.44 13.07
C GLY A 285 6.45 1.15 12.27
N ALA A 286 5.30 0.59 11.84
CA ALA A 286 5.26 -0.65 11.07
C ALA A 286 5.66 -0.46 9.59
N GLU A 287 6.26 -1.49 9.00
CA GLU A 287 6.24 -1.68 7.55
C GLU A 287 4.94 -2.38 7.16
N VAL A 288 4.17 -1.75 6.28
CA VAL A 288 2.88 -2.28 5.85
C VAL A 288 2.96 -2.76 4.41
N ILE A 289 2.59 -4.02 4.18
CA ILE A 289 2.46 -4.62 2.85
C ILE A 289 0.97 -4.72 2.51
N GLU A 290 0.53 -3.92 1.57
CA GLU A 290 -0.83 -4.01 1.07
C GLU A 290 -0.93 -5.18 0.09
N THR A 291 -1.81 -6.12 0.41
CA THR A 291 -2.04 -7.32 -0.38
C THR A 291 -3.56 -7.51 -0.55
N PRO A 292 -4.18 -6.74 -1.46
CA PRO A 292 -5.60 -6.89 -1.74
C PRO A 292 -5.92 -8.32 -2.13
N MET A 293 -6.92 -8.93 -1.47
CA MET A 293 -7.32 -10.30 -1.72
C MET A 293 -8.53 -10.40 -2.63
N ILE A 294 -9.11 -9.27 -3.00
CA ILE A 294 -10.24 -9.16 -3.92
C ILE A 294 -10.00 -7.99 -4.86
N GLU A 295 -10.36 -8.19 -6.10
CA GLU A 295 -10.49 -7.14 -7.11
C GLU A 295 -11.98 -6.86 -7.32
N THR A 296 -12.33 -5.57 -7.36
CA THR A 296 -13.70 -5.14 -7.66
C THR A 296 -13.70 -4.53 -9.05
N ILE A 297 -14.37 -5.17 -9.99
CA ILE A 297 -14.48 -4.73 -11.37
C ILE A 297 -15.88 -4.17 -11.60
N PRO A 298 -16.02 -2.87 -11.99
CA PRO A 298 -17.31 -2.32 -12.37
C PRO A 298 -17.90 -3.07 -13.58
N CYS A 299 -19.18 -3.40 -13.54
CA CYS A 299 -19.90 -3.92 -14.69
C CYS A 299 -20.28 -2.76 -15.61
N HIS A 300 -19.83 -2.78 -16.86
CA HIS A 300 -20.13 -1.73 -17.84
C HIS A 300 -21.32 -2.09 -18.69
N PRO A 301 -22.20 -1.11 -19.06
CA PRO A 301 -23.27 -1.37 -20.02
C PRO A 301 -22.67 -1.64 -21.40
N HIS A 302 -23.18 -2.60 -22.08
CA HIS A 302 -23.07 -2.99 -23.51
C HIS A 302 -22.06 -2.29 -24.44
N LEU A 303 -20.83 -2.01 -24.03
CA LEU A 303 -19.79 -1.51 -24.95
C LEU A 303 -18.84 -2.59 -25.45
N ASP A 304 -18.85 -3.78 -24.85
CA ASP A 304 -18.03 -4.90 -25.33
C ASP A 304 -18.80 -6.22 -25.25
N SER A 305 -19.09 -6.78 -26.43
CA SER A 305 -19.46 -8.18 -26.62
C SER A 305 -18.30 -9.16 -26.26
N LEU A 306 -17.34 -8.68 -25.47
CA LEU A 306 -16.15 -9.36 -24.98
C LEU A 306 -16.10 -9.37 -23.44
N CYS A 307 -17.23 -9.64 -22.78
CA CYS A 307 -17.19 -10.07 -21.39
C CYS A 307 -16.50 -11.43 -21.32
N HIS A 308 -15.24 -11.39 -20.94
CA HIS A 308 -14.29 -12.46 -20.64
C HIS A 308 -14.61 -13.90 -21.06
N PRO A 309 -13.75 -14.54 -21.88
CA PRO A 309 -13.89 -15.93 -22.33
C PRO A 309 -13.56 -16.98 -21.24
N ARG A 310 -13.71 -16.68 -19.94
CA ARG A 310 -13.37 -17.59 -18.83
C ARG A 310 -14.57 -18.12 -18.03
N LEU A 311 -15.79 -17.83 -18.42
CA LEU A 311 -16.97 -18.51 -17.86
C LEU A 311 -17.51 -19.53 -18.87
N ASP A 312 -16.69 -20.55 -19.12
CA ASP A 312 -17.18 -21.79 -19.73
C ASP A 312 -17.71 -22.70 -18.62
N ARG A 313 -18.97 -23.09 -18.81
CA ARG A 313 -19.70 -24.24 -18.27
C ARG A 313 -20.75 -24.02 -17.17
N GLY A 314 -21.96 -23.98 -17.59
CA GLY A 314 -23.02 -24.80 -16.97
C GLY A 314 -23.98 -24.11 -16.04
N SER A 315 -24.37 -22.87 -16.25
CA SER A 315 -25.65 -22.39 -15.71
C SER A 315 -26.38 -21.53 -16.73
N SER A 316 -27.49 -22.05 -17.19
CA SER A 316 -28.55 -21.32 -17.89
C SER A 316 -29.15 -20.29 -16.95
N ILE A 317 -28.55 -19.10 -16.90
CA ILE A 317 -29.12 -17.92 -16.24
C ILE A 317 -29.10 -16.81 -17.29
N GLU A 318 -30.29 -16.61 -17.87
CA GLU A 318 -30.54 -15.61 -18.87
C GLU A 318 -30.27 -14.19 -18.39
N ASP A 319 -29.51 -13.48 -19.13
CA ASP A 319 -29.41 -12.07 -19.58
C ASP A 319 -29.94 -10.88 -18.75
N SER A 320 -30.21 -10.96 -17.46
CA SER A 320 -30.62 -9.80 -16.65
C SER A 320 -29.46 -9.07 -15.91
N ARG A 321 -28.20 -9.25 -16.34
CA ARG A 321 -27.01 -8.89 -15.53
C ARG A 321 -26.26 -7.62 -15.92
N CYS A 322 -26.61 -6.94 -16.99
CA CYS A 322 -25.92 -5.73 -17.41
C CYS A 322 -26.70 -4.47 -17.01
N VAL A 323 -25.98 -3.49 -16.49
CA VAL A 323 -26.55 -2.14 -16.20
C VAL A 323 -26.99 -1.52 -17.52
N ASP A 324 -28.29 -1.40 -17.75
CA ASP A 324 -28.85 -0.70 -18.90
C ASP A 324 -29.47 0.63 -18.45
N PHE A 325 -28.70 1.71 -18.57
CA PHE A 325 -29.16 3.05 -18.20
C PHE A 325 -30.36 3.54 -19.01
N ALA A 326 -30.64 2.99 -20.18
CA ALA A 326 -31.84 3.31 -20.95
C ALA A 326 -33.12 2.90 -20.18
N ASN A 327 -33.04 1.81 -19.41
CA ASN A 327 -34.13 1.31 -18.59
C ASN A 327 -34.24 1.95 -17.20
N LEU A 328 -33.33 2.87 -16.84
CA LEU A 328 -33.33 3.51 -15.52
C LEU A 328 -34.62 4.29 -15.25
N SER A 329 -35.28 4.80 -16.28
CA SER A 329 -36.59 5.50 -16.18
C SER A 329 -37.72 4.62 -15.62
N ASN A 330 -37.60 3.29 -15.70
CA ASN A 330 -38.60 2.35 -15.21
C ASN A 330 -38.62 2.23 -13.68
N PHE A 331 -37.61 2.76 -12.99
CA PHE A 331 -37.45 2.63 -11.54
C PHE A 331 -37.68 3.97 -10.84
N ASP A 332 -38.39 3.94 -9.72
CA ASP A 332 -38.63 5.09 -8.87
C ASP A 332 -37.66 5.12 -7.68
N VAL A 333 -37.20 3.95 -7.22
CA VAL A 333 -36.29 3.81 -6.09
C VAL A 333 -35.00 3.12 -6.52
N LEU A 334 -33.85 3.69 -6.18
CA LEU A 334 -32.53 3.09 -6.34
C LEU A 334 -31.96 2.78 -4.96
N ALA A 335 -31.70 1.51 -4.68
CA ALA A 335 -31.20 1.05 -3.39
C ALA A 335 -29.73 0.61 -3.50
N PHE A 336 -28.84 1.33 -2.86
CA PHE A 336 -27.41 1.06 -2.79
C PHE A 336 -27.06 0.21 -1.57
N THR A 337 -26.56 -0.99 -1.79
CA THR A 337 -26.25 -1.94 -0.71
C THR A 337 -24.79 -1.92 -0.28
N SER A 338 -23.92 -1.12 -0.92
CA SER A 338 -22.50 -1.02 -0.57
C SER A 338 -21.85 0.23 -1.15
N THR A 339 -20.73 0.66 -0.56
CA THR A 339 -19.89 1.74 -1.07
C THR A 339 -19.30 1.42 -2.45
N ASN A 340 -18.92 0.16 -2.69
CA ASN A 340 -18.45 -0.31 -4.00
C ASN A 340 -19.55 -0.19 -5.06
N GLY A 341 -20.79 -0.50 -4.68
CA GLY A 341 -21.95 -0.31 -5.56
C GLY A 341 -22.14 1.13 -5.97
N VAL A 342 -21.94 2.09 -5.05
CA VAL A 342 -21.95 3.51 -5.36
C VAL A 342 -20.84 3.86 -6.34
N ASP A 343 -19.58 3.51 -6.04
CA ASP A 343 -18.45 3.86 -6.90
C ASP A 343 -18.60 3.27 -8.31
N SER A 344 -18.95 1.99 -8.40
CA SER A 344 -19.10 1.30 -9.70
C SER A 344 -20.27 1.81 -10.53
N PHE A 345 -21.39 2.12 -9.89
CA PHE A 345 -22.56 2.68 -10.58
C PHE A 345 -22.20 4.03 -11.22
N PHE A 346 -21.57 4.95 -10.46
CA PHE A 346 -21.21 6.26 -10.98
C PHE A 346 -20.08 6.18 -12.01
N GLU A 347 -19.10 5.31 -11.84
CA GLU A 347 -18.08 5.10 -12.85
C GLU A 347 -18.69 4.64 -14.18
N SER A 348 -19.61 3.67 -14.12
CA SER A 348 -20.31 3.17 -15.31
C SER A 348 -21.22 4.23 -15.94
N LEU A 349 -21.89 5.03 -15.11
CA LEU A 349 -22.73 6.14 -15.54
C LEU A 349 -21.92 7.17 -16.35
N PHE A 350 -20.78 7.61 -15.81
CA PHE A 350 -19.93 8.60 -16.47
C PHE A 350 -19.25 8.03 -17.73
N LYS A 351 -18.87 6.76 -17.74
CA LYS A 351 -18.35 6.08 -18.94
C LYS A 351 -19.40 5.98 -20.05
N ALA A 352 -20.69 5.87 -19.69
CA ALA A 352 -21.80 5.92 -20.63
C ALA A 352 -22.09 7.35 -21.16
N GLY A 353 -21.32 8.36 -20.74
CA GLY A 353 -21.54 9.75 -21.13
C GLY A 353 -22.73 10.42 -20.44
N LEU A 354 -23.26 9.80 -19.39
CA LEU A 354 -24.37 10.31 -18.58
C LEU A 354 -23.85 10.99 -17.31
N ASP A 355 -24.72 11.74 -16.61
CA ASP A 355 -24.39 12.38 -15.35
C ASP A 355 -25.50 12.21 -14.31
N ILE A 356 -25.32 12.79 -13.12
CA ILE A 356 -26.21 12.63 -11.97
C ILE A 356 -27.65 13.11 -12.24
N ARG A 357 -27.90 13.89 -13.28
CA ARG A 357 -29.25 14.38 -13.65
C ARG A 357 -30.21 13.25 -14.03
N VAL A 358 -29.69 12.08 -14.42
CA VAL A 358 -30.55 10.89 -14.69
C VAL A 358 -31.23 10.36 -13.42
N LEU A 359 -30.77 10.77 -12.24
CA LEU A 359 -31.35 10.43 -10.95
C LEU A 359 -32.46 11.41 -10.51
N ALA A 360 -32.72 12.48 -11.29
CA ALA A 360 -33.75 13.46 -10.95
C ALA A 360 -35.13 12.81 -10.79
N GLY A 361 -35.81 13.11 -9.69
CA GLY A 361 -37.13 12.55 -9.38
C GLY A 361 -37.12 11.13 -8.81
N LYS A 362 -35.96 10.49 -8.65
CA LYS A 362 -35.83 9.16 -8.05
C LYS A 362 -35.57 9.24 -6.56
N LYS A 363 -36.07 8.26 -5.81
CA LYS A 363 -35.78 8.07 -4.39
C LYS A 363 -34.52 7.25 -4.23
N ILE A 364 -33.66 7.65 -3.32
CA ILE A 364 -32.37 6.99 -3.08
C ILE A 364 -32.39 6.33 -1.70
N ALA A 365 -32.13 5.04 -1.69
CA ALA A 365 -32.01 4.24 -0.47
C ALA A 365 -30.57 3.74 -0.29
N SER A 366 -30.11 3.68 0.95
CA SER A 366 -28.81 3.09 1.27
C SER A 366 -28.92 2.11 2.43
N VAL A 367 -28.05 1.08 2.43
CA VAL A 367 -28.02 0.08 3.49
C VAL A 367 -27.57 0.67 4.85
N GLY A 368 -26.89 1.81 4.86
CA GLY A 368 -26.41 2.40 6.11
C GLY A 368 -25.58 3.66 5.91
N LYS A 369 -25.18 4.28 7.02
CA LYS A 369 -24.50 5.60 7.07
C LYS A 369 -23.21 5.70 6.27
N ILE A 370 -22.43 4.61 6.14
CA ILE A 370 -21.18 4.63 5.36
C ILE A 370 -21.49 4.75 3.85
N THR A 371 -22.52 4.04 3.38
CA THR A 371 -22.96 4.12 1.98
C THR A 371 -23.62 5.46 1.70
N GLU A 372 -24.41 6.00 2.65
CA GLU A 372 -24.97 7.36 2.58
C GLU A 372 -23.86 8.41 2.45
N LYS A 373 -22.85 8.37 3.31
CA LYS A 373 -21.72 9.29 3.24
C LYS A 373 -21.05 9.26 1.86
N LYS A 374 -20.93 8.08 1.27
CA LYS A 374 -20.35 7.91 -0.07
C LYS A 374 -21.21 8.55 -1.17
N LEU A 375 -22.54 8.48 -1.04
CA LEU A 375 -23.49 9.18 -1.93
C LEU A 375 -23.45 10.69 -1.73
N LEU A 376 -23.33 11.13 -0.47
CA LEU A 376 -23.23 12.55 -0.13
C LEU A 376 -21.96 13.21 -0.70
N GLU A 377 -20.83 12.48 -0.76
CA GLU A 377 -19.59 12.92 -1.42
C GLU A 377 -19.82 13.24 -2.92
N ARG A 378 -20.89 12.72 -3.52
CA ARG A 378 -21.35 12.99 -4.90
C ARG A 378 -22.51 13.98 -4.98
N GLY A 379 -22.85 14.62 -3.85
CA GLY A 379 -23.97 15.58 -3.76
C GLY A 379 -25.36 14.94 -3.70
N ILE A 380 -25.45 13.64 -3.42
CA ILE A 380 -26.72 12.90 -3.36
C ILE A 380 -27.05 12.56 -1.93
N ARG A 381 -28.23 12.97 -1.46
CA ARG A 381 -28.77 12.59 -0.15
C ARG A 381 -29.64 11.33 -0.29
N CYS A 382 -29.59 10.45 0.72
CA CYS A 382 -30.50 9.34 0.82
C CYS A 382 -31.86 9.78 1.35
N ASP A 383 -32.92 9.26 0.73
CA ASP A 383 -34.30 9.39 1.23
C ASP A 383 -34.57 8.34 2.32
N TYR A 384 -33.93 7.14 2.24
CA TYR A 384 -34.22 6.01 3.08
C TYR A 384 -32.96 5.31 3.57
N ILE A 385 -32.87 5.09 4.89
CA ILE A 385 -31.76 4.38 5.55
C ILE A 385 -32.36 3.56 6.69
N PRO A 386 -32.16 2.23 6.78
CA PRO A 386 -32.65 1.42 7.87
C PRO A 386 -31.87 1.68 9.17
N GLU A 387 -32.51 1.50 10.32
CA GLU A 387 -31.88 1.69 11.64
C GLU A 387 -30.78 0.66 11.94
N ASP A 388 -30.96 -0.58 11.53
CA ASP A 388 -30.03 -1.69 11.79
C ASP A 388 -28.86 -1.78 10.81
N HIS A 389 -28.81 -0.90 9.78
CA HIS A 389 -27.76 -0.81 8.78
C HIS A 389 -27.38 -2.16 8.12
N THR A 390 -28.36 -3.05 7.94
CA THR A 390 -28.20 -4.37 7.29
C THR A 390 -28.97 -4.47 5.99
N GLY A 391 -28.61 -5.46 5.14
CA GLY A 391 -29.39 -5.77 3.93
C GLY A 391 -30.83 -6.18 4.26
N GLU A 392 -31.01 -6.95 5.35
CA GLU A 392 -32.33 -7.36 5.81
C GLU A 392 -33.18 -6.17 6.26
N GLY A 393 -32.58 -5.22 7.03
CA GLY A 393 -33.26 -4.01 7.44
C GLY A 393 -33.66 -3.14 6.27
N LEU A 394 -32.79 -2.98 5.27
CA LEU A 394 -33.11 -2.27 4.05
C LEU A 394 -34.28 -2.94 3.30
N GLY A 395 -34.26 -4.26 3.18
CA GLY A 395 -35.35 -5.02 2.58
C GLY A 395 -36.70 -4.84 3.32
N LYS A 396 -36.68 -4.91 4.66
CA LYS A 396 -37.86 -4.68 5.48
C LYS A 396 -38.41 -3.25 5.35
N LEU A 397 -37.51 -2.26 5.35
CA LEU A 397 -37.90 -0.85 5.19
C LEU A 397 -38.56 -0.61 3.84
N LEU A 398 -37.99 -1.09 2.75
CA LEU A 398 -38.54 -0.94 1.40
C LEU A 398 -39.84 -1.73 1.23
N ALA A 399 -39.96 -2.95 1.78
CA ALA A 399 -41.19 -3.74 1.75
C ALA A 399 -42.33 -3.06 2.53
N ALA A 400 -42.05 -2.49 3.71
CA ALA A 400 -43.04 -1.71 4.46
C ALA A 400 -43.58 -0.52 3.65
N MET A 401 -42.75 0.11 2.80
CA MET A 401 -43.15 1.21 1.94
C MET A 401 -44.02 0.77 0.76
N CYS A 402 -43.85 -0.47 0.28
CA CYS A 402 -44.70 -1.05 -0.74
C CYS A 402 -46.12 -1.40 -0.19
N HIS A 403 -46.20 -1.73 1.12
CA HIS A 403 -47.43 -2.17 1.77
C HIS A 403 -48.13 -1.08 2.57
N SER A 404 -47.63 0.16 2.63
CA SER A 404 -48.14 1.24 3.47
C SER A 404 -49.47 1.88 2.99
N GLY A 405 -50.45 1.01 2.63
CA GLY A 405 -51.87 1.35 2.69
C GLY A 405 -52.51 1.12 4.07
N GLN A 406 -51.77 0.62 5.06
CA GLN A 406 -52.23 0.33 6.43
C GLN A 406 -51.32 0.99 7.47
N GLU A 407 -51.92 1.53 8.54
CA GLU A 407 -51.43 2.42 9.60
C GLU A 407 -50.05 2.05 10.15
N GLN A 408 -49.13 3.01 10.24
CA GLN A 408 -47.85 2.92 10.95
C GLN A 408 -47.99 3.35 12.41
N PRO A 409 -47.24 2.75 13.36
CA PRO A 409 -47.11 3.25 14.73
C PRO A 409 -46.28 4.54 14.73
N GLU A 410 -46.72 5.52 15.52
CA GLU A 410 -46.06 6.83 15.72
C GLU A 410 -44.69 6.64 16.38
N CYS A 411 -43.63 7.08 15.71
CA CYS A 411 -42.33 7.29 16.32
C CYS A 411 -42.34 8.59 17.13
N GLN A 412 -42.12 8.51 18.42
CA GLN A 412 -41.88 9.66 19.30
C GLN A 412 -40.46 10.21 19.05
N PRO A 413 -40.26 11.53 18.98
CA PRO A 413 -38.92 12.10 18.85
C PRO A 413 -38.22 12.12 20.23
N GLU A 414 -37.13 11.38 20.36
CA GLU A 414 -36.20 11.59 21.47
C GLU A 414 -35.43 12.90 21.26
N GLN A 415 -35.55 13.78 22.23
CA GLN A 415 -34.85 15.07 22.29
C GLN A 415 -33.48 14.85 22.94
N GLU A 416 -32.41 15.01 22.19
CA GLU A 416 -31.10 15.36 22.76
C GLU A 416 -30.69 16.78 22.33
N PRO A 417 -30.16 17.60 23.25
CA PRO A 417 -29.86 19.00 22.98
C PRO A 417 -28.53 19.16 22.22
N TYR A 418 -28.59 19.70 21.02
CA TYR A 418 -27.44 20.20 20.30
C TYR A 418 -27.26 21.70 20.60
N GLU A 419 -26.33 22.04 21.46
CA GLU A 419 -25.78 23.39 21.58
C GLU A 419 -24.61 23.56 20.59
N ASN A 420 -24.67 24.70 19.83
CA ASN A 420 -23.68 25.24 18.91
C ASN A 420 -23.64 24.70 17.46
N ARG A 421 -24.63 25.15 16.66
CA ARG A 421 -24.45 25.35 15.21
C ARG A 421 -25.00 26.71 14.81
N PRO A 422 -24.32 27.43 13.86
CA PRO A 422 -24.90 28.65 13.29
C PRO A 422 -26.19 28.31 12.53
N GLU A 423 -27.18 29.16 12.68
CA GLU A 423 -28.49 29.11 12.03
C GLU A 423 -28.32 29.08 10.51
N LEU A 424 -28.43 27.90 9.92
CA LEU A 424 -28.83 27.70 8.56
C LEU A 424 -30.19 27.01 8.63
N ASP A 425 -31.17 27.63 8.02
CA ASP A 425 -32.56 27.21 7.97
C ASP A 425 -32.72 25.68 7.91
N THR A 426 -33.42 25.12 8.89
CA THR A 426 -33.84 23.74 8.97
C THR A 426 -34.59 23.34 7.71
N PRO A 427 -34.05 22.50 6.82
CA PRO A 427 -34.88 21.91 5.78
C PRO A 427 -35.77 20.87 6.47
N CYS A 428 -37.06 21.13 6.43
CA CYS A 428 -38.10 20.17 6.73
C CYS A 428 -37.73 18.80 6.15
N HIS A 429 -37.74 17.74 6.96
CA HIS A 429 -37.92 16.40 6.44
C HIS A 429 -39.13 16.41 5.52
N PRO A 430 -39.02 15.97 4.26
CA PRO A 430 -40.20 15.84 3.45
C PRO A 430 -41.14 14.89 4.16
N ARG A 431 -42.27 15.38 4.62
CA ARG A 431 -43.38 14.56 5.09
C ARG A 431 -43.63 13.54 3.98
N LEU A 432 -43.61 12.25 4.29
CA LEU A 432 -44.13 11.21 3.43
C LEU A 432 -45.47 11.70 2.89
N ASP A 433 -45.57 11.91 1.60
CA ASP A 433 -46.81 12.20 0.93
C ASP A 433 -47.77 11.01 1.21
N ARG A 434 -48.79 11.26 2.00
CA ARG A 434 -49.79 10.26 2.36
C ARG A 434 -50.57 9.93 1.09
N GLY A 435 -50.20 8.84 0.38
CA GLY A 435 -51.07 8.36 -0.67
C GLY A 435 -50.48 7.59 -1.83
N SER A 436 -49.19 7.38 -1.95
CA SER A 436 -48.65 6.49 -3.01
C SER A 436 -47.78 5.39 -2.44
N SER A 437 -48.30 4.16 -2.44
CA SER A 437 -47.50 2.97 -2.25
C SER A 437 -46.48 2.87 -3.39
N ILE A 438 -45.22 2.55 -3.07
CA ILE A 438 -44.20 2.29 -4.07
C ILE A 438 -44.49 0.91 -4.69
N ASP A 439 -44.54 0.85 -6.02
CA ASP A 439 -44.61 -0.43 -6.72
C ASP A 439 -43.26 -1.14 -6.58
N GLU A 440 -43.28 -2.34 -6.03
CA GLU A 440 -42.08 -3.14 -5.81
C GLU A 440 -41.30 -3.40 -7.10
N SER A 441 -42.00 -3.57 -8.25
CA SER A 441 -41.37 -3.74 -9.55
C SER A 441 -40.58 -2.52 -10.03
N ARG A 442 -40.77 -1.37 -9.38
CA ARG A 442 -40.07 -0.12 -9.66
C ARG A 442 -38.91 0.17 -8.70
N ILE A 443 -38.51 -0.84 -7.91
CA ILE A 443 -37.33 -0.80 -7.04
C ILE A 443 -36.16 -1.45 -7.76
N LEU A 444 -35.04 -0.71 -7.84
CA LEU A 444 -33.78 -1.21 -8.40
C LEU A 444 -32.75 -1.39 -7.30
N LEU A 445 -32.29 -2.63 -7.11
CA LEU A 445 -31.23 -2.99 -6.17
C LEU A 445 -29.87 -2.95 -6.87
N LEU A 446 -28.99 -2.09 -6.43
CA LEU A 446 -27.62 -1.93 -6.97
C LEU A 446 -26.64 -2.70 -6.08
N GLN A 447 -26.22 -3.88 -6.53
CA GLN A 447 -25.51 -4.87 -5.73
C GLN A 447 -24.25 -5.38 -6.45
N GLY A 448 -23.37 -6.05 -5.70
CA GLY A 448 -22.29 -6.86 -6.26
C GLY A 448 -22.77 -8.27 -6.59
N ASN A 449 -21.96 -9.00 -7.37
CA ASN A 449 -22.24 -10.39 -7.77
C ASN A 449 -22.39 -11.36 -6.58
N LEU A 450 -21.65 -11.10 -5.48
CA LEU A 450 -21.66 -11.96 -4.27
C LEU A 450 -22.69 -11.51 -3.21
N ALA A 451 -23.59 -10.57 -3.52
CA ALA A 451 -24.64 -10.18 -2.61
C ALA A 451 -25.61 -11.36 -2.39
N ASP A 452 -26.01 -11.56 -1.12
CA ASP A 452 -27.00 -12.57 -0.78
C ASP A 452 -28.39 -12.21 -1.33
N GLU A 453 -29.30 -13.15 -1.31
CA GLU A 453 -30.68 -12.98 -1.80
C GLU A 453 -31.64 -12.47 -0.72
N THR A 454 -31.15 -12.03 0.43
CA THR A 454 -31.99 -11.65 1.57
C THR A 454 -32.98 -10.55 1.20
N ILE A 455 -32.55 -9.51 0.48
CA ILE A 455 -33.43 -8.43 0.04
C ILE A 455 -34.44 -8.93 -1.00
N LEU A 456 -34.03 -9.75 -1.97
CA LEU A 456 -34.91 -10.30 -3.00
C LEU A 456 -35.95 -11.27 -2.44
N LYS A 457 -35.68 -11.94 -1.32
CA LYS A 457 -36.68 -12.75 -0.61
C LYS A 457 -37.78 -11.90 0.04
N LEU A 458 -37.45 -10.68 0.42
CA LEU A 458 -38.39 -9.70 1.00
C LEU A 458 -39.09 -8.87 -0.07
N LEU A 459 -38.47 -8.72 -1.24
CA LEU A 459 -38.93 -7.93 -2.38
C LEU A 459 -38.75 -8.75 -3.68
N PRO A 460 -39.58 -9.77 -3.91
CA PRO A 460 -39.41 -10.69 -5.04
C PRO A 460 -39.68 -10.07 -6.42
N ALA A 461 -40.40 -8.94 -6.50
CA ALA A 461 -40.63 -8.22 -7.74
C ALA A 461 -39.59 -7.13 -8.04
N ALA A 462 -38.70 -6.83 -7.08
CA ALA A 462 -37.65 -5.83 -7.27
C ALA A 462 -36.60 -6.32 -8.28
N THR A 463 -36.08 -5.40 -9.09
CA THR A 463 -35.05 -5.71 -10.07
C THR A 463 -33.66 -5.58 -9.42
N ARG A 464 -32.77 -6.54 -9.68
CA ARG A 464 -31.36 -6.49 -9.26
C ARG A 464 -30.47 -6.17 -10.45
N TRP A 465 -29.63 -5.12 -10.31
CA TRP A 465 -28.48 -4.93 -11.17
C TRP A 465 -27.20 -5.29 -10.45
N VAL A 466 -26.37 -6.11 -11.08
CA VAL A 466 -25.01 -6.37 -10.64
C VAL A 466 -24.13 -5.24 -11.20
N VAL A 467 -23.79 -4.28 -10.34
CA VAL A 467 -23.04 -3.09 -10.75
C VAL A 467 -21.52 -3.29 -10.64
N TYR A 468 -21.08 -4.33 -9.95
CA TYR A 468 -19.67 -4.74 -9.89
C TYR A 468 -19.54 -6.23 -9.62
N GLU A 469 -18.43 -6.79 -10.12
CA GLU A 469 -18.00 -8.13 -9.78
C GLU A 469 -16.85 -8.08 -8.78
N THR A 470 -16.94 -8.91 -7.76
CA THR A 470 -15.85 -9.16 -6.82
C THR A 470 -15.19 -10.46 -7.24
N LEU A 471 -13.96 -10.38 -7.70
CA LEU A 471 -13.14 -11.51 -8.08
C LEU A 471 -12.06 -11.76 -7.03
N PRO A 472 -11.68 -13.01 -6.76
CA PRO A 472 -10.49 -13.27 -5.97
C PRO A 472 -9.26 -12.73 -6.71
N ALA A 473 -8.31 -12.15 -5.98
CA ALA A 473 -7.06 -11.70 -6.56
C ALA A 473 -6.34 -12.87 -7.25
N VAL A 474 -5.98 -12.67 -8.51
CA VAL A 474 -5.23 -13.67 -9.30
C VAL A 474 -3.82 -13.71 -8.74
N SER A 475 -3.25 -14.87 -8.57
CA SER A 475 -1.91 -15.23 -8.07
C SER A 475 -1.00 -14.10 -7.50
N MET A 476 -0.47 -14.32 -6.32
CA MET A 476 0.49 -13.40 -5.68
C MET A 476 1.87 -13.51 -6.35
N PRO A 477 2.51 -12.42 -6.81
CA PRO A 477 3.87 -12.44 -7.36
C PRO A 477 4.90 -12.95 -6.34
N ASP A 478 6.00 -13.54 -6.79
CA ASP A 478 7.01 -14.16 -5.91
C ASP A 478 7.60 -13.18 -4.90
N TRP A 479 7.94 -11.94 -5.31
CA TRP A 479 8.44 -10.91 -4.41
C TRP A 479 7.45 -10.59 -3.27
N LYS A 480 6.15 -10.60 -3.58
CA LYS A 480 5.09 -10.35 -2.59
C LYS A 480 4.90 -11.55 -1.67
N ARG A 481 5.00 -12.78 -2.18
CA ARG A 481 5.01 -14.01 -1.37
C ARG A 481 6.16 -14.03 -0.38
N GLU A 482 7.38 -13.69 -0.80
CA GLU A 482 8.54 -13.57 0.08
C GLU A 482 8.33 -12.52 1.17
N ALA A 483 7.78 -11.36 0.80
CA ALA A 483 7.49 -10.28 1.74
C ALA A 483 6.43 -10.67 2.77
N VAL A 484 5.37 -11.37 2.33
CA VAL A 484 4.30 -11.91 3.19
C VAL A 484 4.84 -13.01 4.12
N ALA A 485 5.67 -13.92 3.61
CA ALA A 485 6.27 -14.99 4.42
C ALA A 485 7.15 -14.43 5.55
N GLY A 486 7.83 -13.32 5.31
CA GLY A 486 8.67 -12.64 6.31
C GLY A 486 7.92 -11.62 7.19
N ALA A 487 6.60 -11.57 7.16
CA ALA A 487 5.83 -10.65 7.98
C ALA A 487 5.55 -11.20 9.40
N ASP A 488 5.46 -10.29 10.37
CA ASP A 488 5.16 -10.63 11.78
C ASP A 488 3.69 -11.03 11.96
N ALA A 489 2.78 -10.35 11.24
CA ALA A 489 1.35 -10.65 11.33
C ALA A 489 0.59 -10.26 10.06
N VAL A 490 -0.60 -10.83 9.92
CA VAL A 490 -1.58 -10.46 8.88
C VAL A 490 -2.84 -9.85 9.51
N VAL A 491 -3.41 -8.85 8.86
CA VAL A 491 -4.60 -8.12 9.33
C VAL A 491 -5.78 -8.44 8.43
N PHE A 492 -6.80 -9.06 9.00
CA PHE A 492 -8.01 -9.49 8.31
C PHE A 492 -9.22 -8.63 8.69
N ALA A 493 -9.85 -8.03 7.69
CA ALA A 493 -11.06 -7.23 7.86
C ALA A 493 -12.37 -8.01 7.51
N SER A 494 -12.27 -9.25 7.03
CA SER A 494 -13.43 -10.09 6.72
C SER A 494 -13.04 -11.56 6.57
N SER A 495 -14.00 -12.47 6.71
CA SER A 495 -13.82 -13.91 6.50
C SER A 495 -13.46 -14.25 5.05
N SER A 496 -13.99 -13.52 4.08
CA SER A 496 -13.63 -13.68 2.66
C SER A 496 -12.16 -13.33 2.40
N ALA A 497 -11.63 -12.30 3.06
CA ALA A 497 -10.22 -11.95 2.96
C ALA A 497 -9.31 -13.07 3.50
N VAL A 498 -9.72 -13.77 4.56
CA VAL A 498 -8.99 -14.94 5.07
C VAL A 498 -8.95 -16.06 4.03
N ASN A 499 -10.12 -16.45 3.48
CA ASN A 499 -10.23 -17.52 2.49
C ASN A 499 -9.38 -17.22 1.25
N ASN A 500 -9.48 -16.01 0.73
CA ASN A 500 -8.74 -15.60 -0.46
C ASN A 500 -7.23 -15.52 -0.21
N PHE A 501 -6.81 -15.08 0.97
CA PHE A 501 -5.40 -15.04 1.36
C PHE A 501 -4.79 -16.46 1.41
N VAL A 502 -5.49 -17.40 2.01
CA VAL A 502 -5.07 -18.80 2.08
C VAL A 502 -5.00 -19.42 0.68
N SER A 503 -5.99 -19.14 -0.17
CA SER A 503 -6.03 -19.61 -1.56
C SER A 503 -4.89 -19.01 -2.40
N ALA A 504 -4.61 -17.71 -2.27
CA ALA A 504 -3.55 -17.01 -3.00
C ALA A 504 -2.14 -17.52 -2.65
N LEU A 505 -1.96 -18.05 -1.43
CA LEU A 505 -0.72 -18.69 -0.99
C LEU A 505 -0.66 -20.18 -1.28
N ASN A 506 -1.70 -20.78 -1.90
CA ASN A 506 -1.84 -22.22 -2.13
C ASN A 506 -1.69 -23.05 -0.84
N LEU A 507 -2.19 -22.56 0.29
CA LEU A 507 -2.13 -23.27 1.56
C LEU A 507 -3.23 -24.34 1.64
N PRO A 508 -3.02 -25.47 2.34
CA PRO A 508 -4.02 -26.51 2.50
C PRO A 508 -5.27 -25.99 3.23
N GLN A 509 -6.45 -26.44 2.82
CA GLN A 509 -7.74 -25.99 3.33
C GLN A 509 -8.09 -26.50 4.72
N SER A 510 -7.38 -27.51 5.23
CA SER A 510 -7.50 -28.01 6.61
C SER A 510 -6.15 -28.46 7.15
N ILE A 511 -5.90 -28.22 8.43
CA ILE A 511 -4.68 -28.62 9.12
C ILE A 511 -5.02 -29.80 10.02
N ASP A 512 -5.00 -31.00 9.47
CA ASP A 512 -4.91 -32.22 10.26
C ASP A 512 -3.43 -32.59 10.40
N GLY A 513 -2.82 -32.19 11.51
CA GLY A 513 -1.63 -32.83 12.06
C GLY A 513 -0.24 -32.52 11.49
N ALA A 514 -0.05 -31.76 10.40
CA ALA A 514 1.26 -31.50 9.80
C ALA A 514 1.70 -30.03 9.87
N THR A 515 2.17 -29.59 11.02
CA THR A 515 2.42 -28.16 11.33
C THR A 515 3.83 -27.65 10.97
N SER A 516 4.77 -28.47 10.50
CA SER A 516 6.19 -28.07 10.42
C SER A 516 6.60 -27.22 9.22
N ASN A 517 5.87 -27.26 8.08
CA ASN A 517 6.27 -26.55 6.85
C ASN A 517 5.44 -25.31 6.51
N LEU A 518 4.32 -25.07 7.20
CA LEU A 518 3.40 -23.95 6.92
C LEU A 518 3.92 -22.60 7.41
N SER A 519 4.73 -22.61 8.48
CA SER A 519 5.29 -21.38 9.06
C SER A 519 6.34 -20.68 8.19
N ALA A 520 6.90 -21.38 7.20
CA ALA A 520 7.86 -20.81 6.26
C ALA A 520 7.20 -19.99 5.13
N GLN A 521 5.87 -20.08 4.96
CA GLN A 521 5.16 -19.48 3.83
C GLN A 521 4.21 -18.36 4.22
N ARG A 522 3.90 -18.17 5.52
CA ARG A 522 2.96 -17.16 6.01
C ARG A 522 3.22 -16.73 7.46
N PRO A 523 2.75 -15.54 7.89
CA PRO A 523 2.71 -15.19 9.32
C PRO A 523 1.83 -16.18 10.11
N ARG A 524 2.25 -16.51 11.33
CA ARG A 524 1.42 -17.30 12.25
C ARG A 524 0.35 -16.46 12.91
N LEU A 525 0.70 -15.23 13.28
CA LEU A 525 -0.17 -14.29 13.97
C LEU A 525 -1.11 -13.60 12.98
N ALA A 526 -2.37 -13.49 13.36
CA ALA A 526 -3.37 -12.70 12.64
C ALA A 526 -4.12 -11.77 13.59
N PHE A 527 -4.41 -10.57 13.13
CA PHE A 527 -5.35 -9.66 13.77
C PHE A 527 -6.65 -9.67 12.98
N SER A 528 -7.77 -9.77 13.67
CA SER A 528 -9.10 -9.83 13.04
C SER A 528 -10.04 -8.78 13.60
N ILE A 529 -10.92 -8.27 12.72
CA ILE A 529 -11.86 -7.22 13.06
C ILE A 529 -13.03 -7.69 13.94
N GLY A 530 -13.29 -9.01 14.05
CA GLY A 530 -14.39 -9.53 14.82
C GLY A 530 -14.61 -11.04 14.69
N ARG A 531 -15.58 -11.56 15.44
CA ARG A 531 -15.79 -12.99 15.73
C ARG A 531 -15.85 -13.93 14.50
N LEU A 532 -16.57 -13.55 13.44
CA LEU A 532 -16.69 -14.38 12.25
C LEU A 532 -15.34 -14.52 11.52
N THR A 533 -14.59 -13.42 11.42
CA THR A 533 -13.25 -13.40 10.83
C THR A 533 -12.28 -14.21 11.68
N THR A 534 -12.35 -14.07 13.01
CA THR A 534 -11.58 -14.86 13.99
C THR A 534 -11.82 -16.36 13.81
N ALA A 535 -13.08 -16.78 13.77
CA ALA A 535 -13.43 -18.18 13.60
C ALA A 535 -12.91 -18.76 12.29
N THR A 536 -12.98 -17.97 11.21
CA THR A 536 -12.47 -18.37 9.90
C THR A 536 -10.95 -18.50 9.91
N ALA A 537 -10.22 -17.53 10.47
CA ALA A 537 -8.76 -17.56 10.52
C ALA A 537 -8.23 -18.72 11.39
N LYS A 538 -8.88 -19.00 12.51
CA LYS A 538 -8.54 -20.16 13.37
C LYS A 538 -8.67 -21.51 12.66
N LYS A 539 -9.65 -21.69 11.75
CA LYS A 539 -9.79 -22.92 10.95
C LYS A 539 -8.55 -23.21 10.08
N TYR A 540 -7.85 -22.14 9.66
CA TYR A 540 -6.60 -22.26 8.90
C TYR A 540 -5.35 -22.23 9.77
N GLY A 541 -5.47 -22.37 11.11
CA GLY A 541 -4.35 -22.49 12.04
C GLY A 541 -3.61 -21.18 12.31
N PHE A 542 -4.26 -20.04 12.18
CA PHE A 542 -3.70 -18.77 12.66
C PHE A 542 -3.86 -18.64 14.18
N GLU A 543 -2.86 -18.07 14.83
CA GLU A 543 -2.98 -17.50 16.17
C GLU A 543 -3.69 -16.15 16.01
N VAL A 544 -4.89 -15.98 16.58
CA VAL A 544 -5.72 -14.83 16.26
C VAL A 544 -5.94 -13.95 17.48
N VAL A 545 -5.61 -12.67 17.32
CA VAL A 545 -5.97 -11.58 18.24
C VAL A 545 -7.17 -10.84 17.64
N GLU A 546 -8.30 -10.88 18.34
CA GLU A 546 -9.54 -10.22 17.93
C GLU A 546 -9.58 -8.79 18.44
N SER A 547 -10.08 -7.87 17.62
CA SER A 547 -10.37 -6.48 18.00
C SER A 547 -11.52 -6.43 19.00
N ASP A 548 -11.47 -5.49 19.93
CA ASP A 548 -12.51 -5.33 20.97
C ASP A 548 -13.85 -4.87 20.37
N GLU A 549 -13.79 -4.08 19.27
CA GLU A 549 -14.95 -3.65 18.50
C GLU A 549 -14.73 -3.93 17.02
N THR A 550 -15.82 -4.06 16.25
CA THR A 550 -15.79 -4.34 14.82
C THR A 550 -15.50 -3.04 14.02
N THR A 551 -14.51 -2.26 14.45
CA THR A 551 -14.08 -1.01 13.82
C THR A 551 -12.59 -1.04 13.46
N MET A 552 -12.18 -0.27 12.43
CA MET A 552 -10.76 -0.16 12.06
C MET A 552 -9.96 0.55 13.15
N ASP A 553 -10.56 1.46 13.89
CA ASP A 553 -9.93 2.20 14.96
C ASP A 553 -9.56 1.27 16.12
N SER A 554 -10.50 0.44 16.54
CA SER A 554 -10.29 -0.60 17.57
C SER A 554 -9.22 -1.62 17.12
N LEU A 555 -9.24 -2.02 15.84
CA LEU A 555 -8.28 -2.97 15.31
C LEU A 555 -6.84 -2.40 15.33
N VAL A 556 -6.63 -1.15 14.90
CA VAL A 556 -5.31 -0.48 14.97
C VAL A 556 -4.83 -0.34 16.41
N LYS A 557 -5.74 0.06 17.33
CA LYS A 557 -5.44 0.17 18.76
C LYS A 557 -5.00 -1.19 19.32
N LYS A 558 -5.73 -2.26 19.02
CA LYS A 558 -5.42 -3.63 19.48
C LYS A 558 -4.07 -4.12 18.98
N ILE A 559 -3.70 -3.82 17.73
CA ILE A 559 -2.39 -4.14 17.16
C ILE A 559 -1.29 -3.41 17.94
N ALA A 560 -1.45 -2.11 18.17
CA ALA A 560 -0.48 -1.31 18.91
C ALA A 560 -0.29 -1.80 20.34
N GLU A 561 -1.38 -2.09 21.06
CA GLU A 561 -1.36 -2.62 22.43
C GLU A 561 -0.64 -3.96 22.51
N TYR A 562 -0.90 -4.87 21.56
CA TYR A 562 -0.29 -6.20 21.54
C TYR A 562 1.24 -6.16 21.45
N TYR A 563 1.79 -5.20 20.69
CA TYR A 563 3.25 -5.08 20.53
C TYR A 563 3.90 -4.10 21.51
N SER A 564 3.13 -3.39 22.32
CA SER A 564 3.65 -2.48 23.37
C SER A 564 3.98 -3.20 24.68
N VAL A 565 3.63 -4.48 24.80
CA VAL A 565 3.92 -5.36 25.96
C VAL A 565 5.22 -6.12 25.66
#